data_27102df8b75c2454a6f3354c89e784e0
#
_entry.id   27102df8b75c2454a6f3354c89e784e0
#
_cell.length_a   1.000
_cell.length_b   1.000
_cell.length_c   1.000
_cell.angle_alpha   90.00
_cell.angle_beta   90.00
_cell.angle_gamma   90.00
#
_symmetry.space_group_name_H-M   'P 1'
#
loop_
_entity.id
_entity.type
_entity.pdbx_description
1 polymer ?
#
loop_
_entity_poly.entity_id
_entity_poly.type
_entity_poly.pdbx_seq_one_letter_code
_entity_poly.pdbx_strand_id
1 'polypeptide(L)'
;MIHSVFSNLHEHEGRFMKQNVIVALFDISSEAYQAFSELKAYTQTADTLIAQAVLVKKENGLIIPAEGADFAANSEGGAWTGGLIGALVGILGGPIGMLLGGAAGALIGSDAGMAATVGEGLLLENTARKLDDGSTAVIILAQESDEAVLDGFFNRFKTVILRQDAAVAQQDVLAAAEAQREVARQAHEAWKQQRKVERKEKLEAFKADIKQKFDELAAKLK
;
A
#
# COMPACT_ATOMS: atom_id res chain seq x y z
N MET A 1 -4.10 42.23 -46.64
CA MET A 1 -3.51 42.46 -45.30
C MET A 1 -4.45 41.95 -44.20
N ILE A 2 -5.02 40.73 -44.33
CA ILE A 2 -5.95 40.08 -43.36
C ILE A 2 -5.59 38.60 -43.13
N HIS A 3 -4.38 38.16 -43.54
CA HIS A 3 -3.98 36.75 -43.40
C HIS A 3 -2.97 36.49 -42.26
N SER A 4 -2.65 37.51 -41.46
CA SER A 4 -1.61 37.38 -40.41
C SER A 4 -2.15 37.37 -38.96
N VAL A 5 -3.47 37.43 -38.76
CA VAL A 5 -4.06 37.49 -37.39
C VAL A 5 -4.60 36.14 -36.90
N PHE A 6 -4.75 35.17 -37.81
CA PHE A 6 -5.30 33.85 -37.46
C PHE A 6 -4.24 32.77 -37.16
N SER A 7 -2.95 33.07 -37.22
CA SER A 7 -1.88 32.08 -36.94
C SER A 7 -1.54 31.92 -35.43
N ASN A 8 -2.04 32.77 -34.52
CA ASN A 8 -1.70 32.74 -33.12
C ASN A 8 -2.80 32.22 -32.19
N LEU A 9 -3.84 31.58 -32.72
CA LEU A 9 -4.97 31.07 -31.93
C LEU A 9 -4.99 29.52 -31.80
N HIS A 10 -3.92 28.81 -32.21
CA HIS A 10 -3.88 27.35 -32.21
C HIS A 10 -2.84 26.72 -31.26
N GLU A 11 -2.27 27.48 -30.34
CA GLU A 11 -1.29 26.93 -29.35
C GLU A 11 -1.76 26.97 -27.90
N HIS A 12 -3.05 27.07 -27.62
CA HIS A 12 -3.62 26.67 -26.34
C HIS A 12 -4.44 25.38 -26.52
N GLU A 13 -3.83 24.32 -27.03
CA GLU A 13 -4.29 22.98 -26.73
C GLU A 13 -4.13 22.82 -25.22
N GLY A 14 -5.27 22.83 -24.51
CA GLY A 14 -5.31 22.65 -23.07
C GLY A 14 -4.53 21.38 -22.72
N ARG A 15 -3.33 21.55 -22.16
CA ARG A 15 -2.53 20.44 -21.63
C ARG A 15 -3.41 19.75 -20.59
N PHE A 16 -3.88 18.55 -20.91
CA PHE A 16 -4.67 17.76 -19.98
C PHE A 16 -3.77 17.34 -18.81
N MET A 17 -4.07 17.86 -17.62
CA MET A 17 -3.41 17.41 -16.40
C MET A 17 -3.88 15.99 -16.07
N LYS A 18 -2.95 15.05 -16.03
CA LYS A 18 -3.22 13.69 -15.55
C LYS A 18 -2.95 13.63 -14.06
N GLN A 19 -3.83 12.99 -13.33
CA GLN A 19 -3.59 12.73 -11.91
C GLN A 19 -2.94 11.36 -11.76
N ASN A 20 -1.72 11.33 -11.28
CA ASN A 20 -0.91 10.13 -11.16
C ASN A 20 -0.51 9.85 -9.70
N VAL A 21 -0.41 8.58 -9.37
CA VAL A 21 0.34 8.08 -8.22
C VAL A 21 1.72 7.69 -8.72
N ILE A 22 2.74 8.24 -8.09
CA ILE A 22 4.15 8.04 -8.43
C ILE A 22 4.84 7.44 -7.22
N VAL A 23 5.63 6.39 -7.43
CA VAL A 23 6.46 5.77 -6.40
C VAL A 23 7.91 5.82 -6.86
N ALA A 24 8.72 6.59 -6.18
CA ALA A 24 10.17 6.61 -6.37
C ALA A 24 10.83 5.69 -5.33
N LEU A 25 11.44 4.61 -5.80
CA LEU A 25 12.13 3.62 -4.98
C LEU A 25 13.61 3.99 -4.90
N PHE A 26 14.18 3.96 -3.70
CA PHE A 26 15.57 4.35 -3.44
C PHE A 26 16.35 3.18 -2.87
N ASP A 27 17.52 2.90 -3.45
CA ASP A 27 18.48 1.94 -2.90
C ASP A 27 19.16 2.48 -1.62
N ILE A 28 19.27 3.82 -1.52
CA ILE A 28 19.95 4.51 -0.43
C ILE A 28 18.96 5.35 0.36
N SER A 29 18.67 4.97 1.60
CA SER A 29 17.65 5.64 2.42
C SER A 29 17.96 7.14 2.65
N SER A 30 19.23 7.55 2.80
CA SER A 30 19.57 8.96 2.95
C SER A 30 19.20 9.81 1.75
N GLU A 31 19.30 9.26 0.52
CA GLU A 31 18.87 9.94 -0.70
C GLU A 31 17.35 10.11 -0.73
N ALA A 32 16.59 9.12 -0.24
CA ALA A 32 15.14 9.23 -0.11
C ALA A 32 14.72 10.37 0.83
N TYR A 33 15.36 10.48 2.00
CA TYR A 33 15.11 11.59 2.93
C TYR A 33 15.51 12.93 2.35
N GLN A 34 16.62 13.00 1.62
CA GLN A 34 17.05 14.21 0.92
C GLN A 34 16.01 14.61 -0.14
N ALA A 35 15.65 13.66 -1.02
CA ALA A 35 14.65 13.88 -2.07
C ALA A 35 13.31 14.34 -1.48
N PHE A 36 12.86 13.71 -0.38
CA PHE A 36 11.62 14.10 0.29
C PHE A 36 11.69 15.50 0.90
N SER A 37 12.83 15.85 1.50
CA SER A 37 13.05 17.20 2.03
C SER A 37 13.05 18.26 0.92
N GLU A 38 13.70 17.98 -0.22
CA GLU A 38 13.68 18.86 -1.39
C GLU A 38 12.28 18.95 -2.00
N LEU A 39 11.53 17.83 -2.02
CA LEU A 39 10.15 17.80 -2.51
C LEU A 39 9.22 18.68 -1.65
N LYS A 40 9.40 18.72 -0.33
CA LYS A 40 8.63 19.62 0.54
C LYS A 40 8.85 21.10 0.23
N ALA A 41 10.02 21.43 -0.29
CA ALA A 41 10.37 22.78 -0.73
C ALA A 41 10.06 23.02 -2.23
N TYR A 42 9.46 22.06 -2.91
CA TYR A 42 9.16 22.15 -4.34
C TYR A 42 8.16 23.25 -4.62
N THR A 43 8.50 24.14 -5.54
CA THR A 43 7.60 25.19 -5.99
C THR A 43 6.59 24.62 -6.98
N GLN A 44 5.32 24.63 -6.60
CA GLN A 44 4.23 24.19 -7.47
C GLN A 44 4.19 25.02 -8.76
N THR A 45 3.99 24.35 -9.88
CA THR A 45 3.88 24.99 -11.20
C THR A 45 2.54 24.68 -11.83
N ALA A 46 2.18 25.39 -12.91
CA ALA A 46 0.96 25.08 -13.66
C ALA A 46 1.02 23.69 -14.33
N ASP A 47 2.22 23.16 -14.56
CA ASP A 47 2.46 21.86 -15.22
C ASP A 47 2.59 20.71 -14.22
N THR A 48 2.85 20.99 -12.94
CA THR A 48 3.04 19.97 -11.91
C THR A 48 2.54 20.47 -10.56
N LEU A 49 1.48 19.83 -10.08
CA LEU A 49 0.87 20.12 -8.78
C LEU A 49 0.93 18.85 -7.92
N ILE A 50 1.72 18.89 -6.86
CA ILE A 50 1.80 17.81 -5.88
C ILE A 50 0.69 18.03 -4.86
N ALA A 51 -0.18 17.06 -4.67
CA ALA A 51 -1.24 17.11 -3.66
C ALA A 51 -0.76 16.54 -2.34
N GLN A 52 -0.15 15.36 -2.36
CA GLN A 52 0.32 14.66 -1.17
C GLN A 52 1.60 13.91 -1.48
N ALA A 53 2.46 13.75 -0.48
CA ALA A 53 3.62 12.87 -0.55
C ALA A 53 3.83 12.15 0.79
N VAL A 54 4.34 10.93 0.75
CA VAL A 54 4.71 10.16 1.93
C VAL A 54 6.03 9.45 1.68
N LEU A 55 6.92 9.52 2.66
CA LEU A 55 8.13 8.72 2.73
C LEU A 55 7.80 7.45 3.50
N VAL A 56 8.04 6.29 2.89
CA VAL A 56 7.84 4.98 3.48
C VAL A 56 9.14 4.20 3.51
N LYS A 57 9.28 3.31 4.48
CA LYS A 57 10.41 2.36 4.55
C LYS A 57 9.89 0.95 4.74
N LYS A 58 10.64 -0.04 4.26
CA LYS A 58 10.34 -1.45 4.51
C LYS A 58 11.24 -1.99 5.61
N GLU A 59 10.63 -2.48 6.67
CA GLU A 59 11.32 -3.10 7.83
C GLU A 59 10.62 -4.41 8.19
N ASN A 60 11.38 -5.51 8.21
CA ASN A 60 10.87 -6.84 8.55
C ASN A 60 9.68 -7.27 7.67
N GLY A 61 9.73 -6.95 6.38
CA GLY A 61 8.66 -7.25 5.43
C GLY A 61 7.45 -6.31 5.46
N LEU A 62 7.41 -5.35 6.40
CA LEU A 62 6.34 -4.37 6.54
C LEU A 62 6.74 -3.03 5.93
N ILE A 63 5.86 -2.43 5.16
CA ILE A 63 6.03 -1.07 4.66
C ILE A 63 5.36 -0.13 5.65
N ILE A 64 6.16 0.72 6.28
CA ILE A 64 5.73 1.65 7.31
C ILE A 64 5.99 3.10 6.90
N PRO A 65 5.06 4.02 7.18
CA PRO A 65 5.27 5.43 6.92
C PRO A 65 6.33 6.00 7.88
N ALA A 66 7.25 6.78 7.33
CA ALA A 66 8.28 7.50 8.08
C ALA A 66 7.95 8.99 8.22
N GLU A 67 7.50 9.64 7.13
CA GLU A 67 7.15 11.06 7.11
C GLU A 67 6.09 11.32 6.04
N GLY A 68 5.22 12.31 6.24
CA GLY A 68 4.21 12.71 5.27
C GLY A 68 4.17 14.21 5.07
N ALA A 69 3.75 14.65 3.89
CA ALA A 69 3.53 16.04 3.54
C ALA A 69 2.22 16.17 2.73
N ASP A 70 1.43 17.18 3.08
CA ASP A 70 0.23 17.59 2.36
C ASP A 70 0.50 19.00 1.80
N PHE A 71 0.35 19.12 0.49
CA PHE A 71 0.60 20.37 -0.24
C PHE A 71 -0.70 21.11 -0.57
N ALA A 72 -1.86 20.51 -0.28
CA ALA A 72 -3.14 21.20 -0.42
C ALA A 72 -3.22 22.35 0.60
N ALA A 73 -3.48 23.56 0.11
CA ALA A 73 -3.55 24.77 0.92
C ALA A 73 -4.51 24.58 2.11
N ASN A 74 -4.03 24.91 3.32
CA ASN A 74 -4.75 24.97 4.60
C ASN A 74 -4.91 23.69 5.43
N SER A 75 -4.20 22.63 5.19
CA SER A 75 -4.12 21.54 6.17
C SER A 75 -3.10 21.87 7.27
N GLU A 76 -3.51 22.66 8.27
CA GLU A 76 -2.79 22.73 9.54
C GLU A 76 -2.86 21.35 10.21
N GLY A 77 -1.80 20.58 10.07
CA GLY A 77 -1.64 19.29 10.74
C GLY A 77 -1.86 18.09 9.84
N GLY A 78 -0.88 17.77 9.03
CA GLY A 78 -0.48 16.42 8.63
C GLY A 78 -1.55 15.36 8.34
N ALA A 79 -2.66 15.71 7.68
CA ALA A 79 -3.71 14.75 7.36
C ALA A 79 -3.38 13.87 6.12
N TRP A 80 -2.10 13.49 5.97
CA TRP A 80 -1.68 12.49 4.97
C TRP A 80 -2.25 11.10 5.22
N THR A 81 -2.87 10.89 6.40
CA THR A 81 -3.48 9.61 6.81
C THR A 81 -4.80 9.30 6.11
N GLY A 82 -5.36 10.24 5.33
CA GLY A 82 -6.59 10.07 4.56
C GLY A 82 -6.36 10.00 3.05
N GLY A 83 -7.41 9.71 2.31
CA GLY A 83 -7.40 9.68 0.85
C GLY A 83 -6.65 8.50 0.24
N LEU A 84 -6.29 8.65 -1.05
CA LEU A 84 -5.69 7.58 -1.84
C LEU A 84 -4.31 7.16 -1.31
N ILE A 85 -3.45 8.11 -0.95
CA ILE A 85 -2.11 7.82 -0.46
C ILE A 85 -2.17 7.08 0.89
N GLY A 86 -3.00 7.53 1.83
CA GLY A 86 -3.15 6.85 3.12
C GLY A 86 -3.70 5.43 2.98
N ALA A 87 -4.66 5.22 2.07
CA ALA A 87 -5.21 3.90 1.79
C ALA A 87 -4.16 2.98 1.14
N LEU A 88 -3.38 3.49 0.18
CA LEU A 88 -2.29 2.75 -0.48
C LEU A 88 -1.22 2.31 0.54
N VAL A 89 -0.76 3.23 1.39
CA VAL A 89 0.19 2.91 2.47
C VAL A 89 -0.40 1.92 3.47
N GLY A 90 -1.68 2.05 3.81
CA GLY A 90 -2.38 1.12 4.70
C GLY A 90 -2.46 -0.30 4.14
N ILE A 91 -2.68 -0.46 2.84
CA ILE A 91 -2.66 -1.77 2.16
C ILE A 91 -1.24 -2.32 2.11
N LEU A 92 -0.27 -1.50 1.71
CA LEU A 92 1.15 -1.90 1.63
C LEU A 92 1.73 -2.29 3.00
N GLY A 93 1.35 -1.60 4.07
CA GLY A 93 1.74 -1.91 5.45
C GLY A 93 0.92 -3.03 6.11
N GLY A 94 -0.14 -3.51 5.44
CA GLY A 94 -1.04 -4.55 5.94
C GLY A 94 -0.67 -5.97 5.50
N PRO A 95 -1.50 -6.97 5.88
CA PRO A 95 -1.29 -8.38 5.51
C PRO A 95 -1.18 -8.60 4.01
N ILE A 96 -1.92 -7.85 3.19
CA ILE A 96 -1.84 -7.96 1.72
C ILE A 96 -0.47 -7.47 1.23
N GLY A 97 0.05 -6.37 1.76
CA GLY A 97 1.39 -5.89 1.40
C GLY A 97 2.48 -6.90 1.75
N MET A 98 2.38 -7.56 2.90
CA MET A 98 3.28 -8.66 3.27
C MET A 98 3.17 -9.84 2.30
N LEU A 99 1.96 -10.21 1.89
CA LEU A 99 1.74 -11.30 0.92
C LEU A 99 2.31 -10.96 -0.46
N LEU A 100 2.15 -9.73 -0.92
CA LEU A 100 2.65 -9.28 -2.22
C LEU A 100 4.18 -9.13 -2.24
N GLY A 101 4.77 -8.63 -1.16
CA GLY A 101 6.20 -8.30 -1.07
C GLY A 101 7.08 -9.32 -0.34
N GLY A 102 6.50 -10.35 0.29
CA GLY A 102 7.24 -11.35 1.05
C GLY A 102 7.62 -12.60 0.23
N ALA A 103 8.46 -13.45 0.80
CA ALA A 103 8.81 -14.77 0.21
C ALA A 103 7.56 -15.67 -0.02
N ALA A 104 6.47 -15.46 0.74
CA ALA A 104 5.20 -16.15 0.56
C ALA A 104 4.43 -15.67 -0.68
N GLY A 105 4.65 -14.44 -1.18
CA GLY A 105 4.01 -13.92 -2.38
C GLY A 105 4.35 -14.72 -3.64
N ALA A 106 5.54 -15.30 -3.69
CA ALA A 106 5.96 -16.18 -4.78
C ALA A 106 5.21 -17.53 -4.80
N LEU A 107 4.64 -17.95 -3.67
CA LEU A 107 3.95 -19.24 -3.54
C LEU A 107 2.43 -19.14 -3.73
N ILE A 108 1.83 -17.96 -3.47
CA ILE A 108 0.38 -17.75 -3.63
C ILE A 108 0.01 -17.48 -5.09
N GLY A 109 0.95 -17.03 -5.90
CA GLY A 109 0.76 -16.77 -7.33
C GLY A 109 0.57 -18.01 -8.20
N SER A 110 0.78 -19.23 -7.68
CA SER A 110 0.72 -20.44 -8.50
C SER A 110 -0.60 -21.24 -8.42
N ASP A 111 -1.39 -21.12 -7.34
CA ASP A 111 -2.57 -22.01 -7.17
C ASP A 111 -3.87 -21.35 -6.70
N ALA A 112 -3.85 -20.13 -6.21
CA ALA A 112 -5.08 -19.44 -5.83
C ALA A 112 -5.41 -18.38 -6.89
N GLY A 113 -6.40 -18.62 -7.72
CA GLY A 113 -6.90 -17.82 -8.84
C GLY A 113 -6.99 -16.27 -8.75
N MET A 114 -6.26 -15.65 -7.82
CA MET A 114 -6.06 -14.20 -7.72
C MET A 114 -4.90 -13.68 -8.58
N ALA A 115 -3.96 -14.54 -9.01
CA ALA A 115 -2.83 -14.16 -9.86
C ALA A 115 -3.20 -14.02 -11.34
N ALA A 116 -4.37 -14.52 -11.76
CA ALA A 116 -4.74 -14.62 -13.16
C ALA A 116 -5.43 -13.36 -13.74
N THR A 117 -5.69 -12.31 -12.93
CA THR A 117 -6.37 -11.09 -13.40
C THR A 117 -5.52 -9.83 -13.23
N VAL A 118 -4.29 -9.97 -12.77
CA VAL A 118 -3.38 -8.82 -12.58
C VAL A 118 -2.61 -8.64 -13.88
N GLY A 119 -3.19 -7.90 -14.81
CA GLY A 119 -2.49 -7.38 -15.99
C GLY A 119 -1.23 -6.63 -15.57
N GLU A 120 -0.22 -6.64 -16.41
CA GLU A 120 1.12 -6.10 -16.26
C GLU A 120 1.26 -5.03 -15.16
N GLY A 121 1.55 -5.52 -13.92
CA GLY A 121 2.15 -4.72 -12.86
C GLY A 121 1.28 -3.66 -12.21
N LEU A 122 0.30 -4.05 -11.38
CA LEU A 122 -0.34 -3.12 -10.44
C LEU A 122 0.72 -2.37 -9.62
N LEU A 123 0.50 -1.07 -9.41
CA LEU A 123 1.42 -0.22 -8.65
C LEU A 123 1.69 -0.78 -7.26
N LEU A 124 0.65 -1.28 -6.57
CA LEU A 124 0.75 -1.93 -5.26
C LEU A 124 1.69 -3.13 -5.29
N GLU A 125 1.51 -4.04 -6.26
CA GLU A 125 2.32 -5.25 -6.38
C GLU A 125 3.77 -4.91 -6.72
N ASN A 126 3.99 -4.05 -7.71
CA ASN A 126 5.33 -3.62 -8.09
C ASN A 126 6.05 -2.91 -6.95
N THR A 127 5.36 -2.06 -6.19
CA THR A 127 5.93 -1.39 -5.02
C THR A 127 6.31 -2.40 -3.94
N ALA A 128 5.41 -3.32 -3.58
CA ALA A 128 5.65 -4.31 -2.55
C ALA A 128 6.81 -5.26 -2.90
N ARG A 129 6.94 -5.65 -4.18
CA ARG A 129 8.00 -6.56 -4.67
C ARG A 129 9.35 -5.89 -4.84
N LYS A 130 9.38 -4.65 -5.35
CA LYS A 130 10.63 -3.95 -5.67
C LYS A 130 11.23 -3.19 -4.50
N LEU A 131 10.44 -2.91 -3.46
CA LEU A 131 10.95 -2.31 -2.24
C LEU A 131 11.53 -3.41 -1.35
N ASP A 132 12.85 -3.48 -1.25
CA ASP A 132 13.57 -4.44 -0.41
C ASP A 132 13.56 -4.03 1.06
N ASP A 133 13.79 -4.99 1.97
CA ASP A 133 13.95 -4.71 3.40
C ASP A 133 15.13 -3.77 3.63
N GLY A 134 14.90 -2.71 4.41
CA GLY A 134 15.85 -1.63 4.63
C GLY A 134 15.79 -0.51 3.59
N SER A 135 15.10 -0.72 2.46
CA SER A 135 14.93 0.30 1.43
C SER A 135 13.80 1.28 1.75
N THR A 136 13.81 2.41 1.07
CA THR A 136 12.90 3.53 1.29
C THR A 136 12.26 3.96 -0.03
N ALA A 137 11.02 4.40 -0.02
CA ALA A 137 10.34 4.95 -1.17
C ALA A 137 9.63 6.26 -0.85
N VAL A 138 9.48 7.12 -1.85
CA VAL A 138 8.62 8.30 -1.81
C VAL A 138 7.40 8.03 -2.69
N ILE A 139 6.21 8.10 -2.11
CA ILE A 139 4.94 7.92 -2.79
C ILE A 139 4.26 9.28 -2.90
N ILE A 140 3.83 9.66 -4.10
CA ILE A 140 3.31 11.00 -4.41
C ILE A 140 1.98 10.87 -5.13
N LEU A 141 1.04 11.73 -4.81
CA LEU A 141 -0.13 12.02 -5.61
C LEU A 141 0.07 13.38 -6.27
N ALA A 142 0.17 13.41 -7.57
CA ALA A 142 0.42 14.64 -8.33
C ALA A 142 -0.51 14.75 -9.55
N GLN A 143 -0.75 15.99 -9.97
CA GLN A 143 -1.29 16.34 -11.28
C GLN A 143 -0.14 16.80 -12.16
N GLU A 144 0.03 16.16 -13.30
CA GLU A 144 1.12 16.41 -14.25
C GLU A 144 0.59 16.63 -15.65
N SER A 145 1.08 17.66 -16.32
CA SER A 145 0.92 17.83 -17.77
C SER A 145 2.13 17.26 -18.53
N ASP A 146 3.27 17.16 -17.85
CA ASP A 146 4.52 16.60 -18.36
C ASP A 146 5.18 15.75 -17.27
N GLU A 147 5.24 14.44 -17.49
CA GLU A 147 5.83 13.47 -16.57
C GLU A 147 7.35 13.66 -16.41
N ALA A 148 8.02 14.24 -17.43
CA ALA A 148 9.46 14.46 -17.42
C ALA A 148 9.91 15.42 -16.30
N VAL A 149 9.03 16.25 -15.76
CA VAL A 149 9.35 17.21 -14.70
C VAL A 149 9.69 16.46 -13.39
N LEU A 150 8.81 15.58 -12.91
CA LEU A 150 9.05 14.79 -11.70
C LEU A 150 10.05 13.65 -11.96
N ASP A 151 10.09 13.08 -13.16
CA ASP A 151 11.13 12.12 -13.54
C ASP A 151 12.52 12.79 -13.46
N GLY A 152 12.68 13.99 -14.01
CA GLY A 152 13.92 14.77 -13.92
C GLY A 152 14.29 15.12 -12.48
N PHE A 153 13.31 15.39 -11.62
CA PHE A 153 13.56 15.60 -10.20
C PHE A 153 14.15 14.36 -9.53
N PHE A 154 13.54 13.17 -9.72
CA PHE A 154 13.99 11.95 -9.07
C PHE A 154 15.22 11.31 -9.72
N ASN A 155 15.43 11.50 -11.02
CA ASN A 155 16.61 10.98 -11.72
C ASN A 155 17.95 11.62 -11.30
N ARG A 156 17.89 12.67 -10.45
CA ARG A 156 19.11 13.20 -9.78
C ARG A 156 19.63 12.25 -8.70
N PHE A 157 18.77 11.34 -8.23
CA PHE A 157 19.06 10.29 -7.29
C PHE A 157 19.04 8.94 -8.02
N LYS A 158 19.63 7.92 -7.42
CA LYS A 158 19.55 6.57 -7.98
C LYS A 158 18.22 5.92 -7.63
N THR A 159 17.21 6.14 -8.47
CA THR A 159 15.83 5.70 -8.22
C THR A 159 15.24 4.84 -9.32
N VAL A 160 14.26 4.02 -8.96
CA VAL A 160 13.32 3.41 -9.91
C VAL A 160 11.97 4.08 -9.71
N ILE A 161 11.44 4.67 -10.78
CA ILE A 161 10.16 5.37 -10.76
C ILE A 161 9.06 4.42 -11.28
N LEU A 162 8.01 4.24 -10.50
CA LEU A 162 6.77 3.59 -10.88
C LEU A 162 5.69 4.66 -10.96
N ARG A 163 4.86 4.62 -12.01
CA ARG A 163 3.77 5.61 -12.20
C ARG A 163 2.50 4.89 -12.63
N GLN A 164 1.37 5.33 -12.12
CA GLN A 164 0.06 4.82 -12.50
C GLN A 164 -0.98 5.95 -12.38
N ASP A 165 -1.96 5.96 -13.29
CA ASP A 165 -3.12 6.84 -13.19
C ASP A 165 -3.80 6.67 -11.82
N ALA A 166 -4.17 7.80 -11.18
CA ALA A 166 -4.71 7.78 -9.82
C ALA A 166 -6.08 7.07 -9.72
N ALA A 167 -6.91 7.12 -10.79
CA ALA A 167 -8.18 6.40 -10.80
C ALA A 167 -7.97 4.89 -10.87
N VAL A 168 -6.97 4.43 -11.62
CA VAL A 168 -6.58 3.02 -11.67
C VAL A 168 -5.99 2.58 -10.33
N ALA A 169 -5.06 3.36 -9.76
CA ALA A 169 -4.51 3.09 -8.44
C ALA A 169 -5.58 3.02 -7.34
N GLN A 170 -6.62 3.86 -7.42
CA GLN A 170 -7.76 3.83 -6.51
C GLN A 170 -8.56 2.53 -6.63
N GLN A 171 -8.79 2.03 -7.84
CA GLN A 171 -9.47 0.74 -8.05
C GLN A 171 -8.66 -0.41 -7.47
N ASP A 172 -7.34 -0.40 -7.66
CA ASP A 172 -6.43 -1.41 -7.10
C ASP A 172 -6.47 -1.42 -5.56
N VAL A 173 -6.45 -0.24 -4.95
CA VAL A 173 -6.56 -0.08 -3.49
C VAL A 173 -7.90 -0.61 -2.97
N LEU A 174 -9.01 -0.32 -3.66
CA LEU A 174 -10.33 -0.82 -3.27
C LEU A 174 -10.41 -2.34 -3.36
N ALA A 175 -9.93 -2.94 -4.45
CA ALA A 175 -9.89 -4.39 -4.62
C ALA A 175 -9.01 -5.06 -3.56
N ALA A 176 -7.83 -4.51 -3.28
CA ALA A 176 -6.94 -5.01 -2.23
C ALA A 176 -7.56 -4.87 -0.82
N ALA A 177 -8.30 -3.78 -0.56
CA ALA A 177 -9.00 -3.60 0.72
C ALA A 177 -10.12 -4.62 0.92
N GLU A 178 -10.85 -4.98 -0.13
CA GLU A 178 -11.85 -6.06 -0.08
C GLU A 178 -11.21 -7.41 0.19
N ALA A 179 -10.14 -7.74 -0.53
CA ALA A 179 -9.38 -8.97 -0.30
C ALA A 179 -8.85 -9.06 1.14
N GLN A 180 -8.33 -7.95 1.68
CA GLN A 180 -7.86 -7.89 3.07
C GLN A 180 -8.98 -8.13 4.09
N ARG A 181 -10.18 -7.58 3.86
CA ARG A 181 -11.35 -7.81 4.73
C ARG A 181 -11.78 -9.27 4.68
N GLU A 182 -11.76 -9.89 3.50
CA GLU A 182 -12.14 -11.29 3.33
C GLU A 182 -11.15 -12.22 4.05
N VAL A 183 -9.84 -12.01 3.90
CA VAL A 183 -8.80 -12.75 4.62
C VAL A 183 -8.97 -12.60 6.13
N ALA A 184 -9.21 -11.39 6.62
CA ALA A 184 -9.45 -11.13 8.04
C ALA A 184 -10.72 -11.85 8.56
N ARG A 185 -11.79 -11.88 7.76
CA ARG A 185 -13.03 -12.60 8.08
C ARG A 185 -12.79 -14.10 8.19
N GLN A 186 -12.11 -14.69 7.21
CA GLN A 186 -11.79 -16.12 7.20
C GLN A 186 -10.90 -16.52 8.37
N ALA A 187 -9.86 -15.72 8.66
CA ALA A 187 -9.00 -15.94 9.82
C ALA A 187 -9.78 -15.89 11.14
N HIS A 188 -10.72 -14.94 11.28
CA HIS A 188 -11.56 -14.83 12.47
C HIS A 188 -12.54 -16.02 12.63
N GLU A 189 -13.11 -16.50 11.54
CA GLU A 189 -13.97 -17.68 11.54
C GLU A 189 -13.19 -18.93 11.91
N ALA A 190 -12.02 -19.13 11.30
CA ALA A 190 -11.14 -20.27 11.61
C ALA A 190 -10.75 -20.26 13.11
N TRP A 191 -10.38 -19.11 13.67
CA TRP A 191 -10.04 -18.96 15.07
C TRP A 191 -11.22 -19.25 16.02
N LYS A 192 -12.44 -18.83 15.65
CA LYS A 192 -13.66 -19.19 16.39
C LYS A 192 -13.92 -20.70 16.40
N GLN A 193 -13.72 -21.37 15.26
CA GLN A 193 -13.89 -22.82 15.17
C GLN A 193 -12.85 -23.56 16.03
N GLN A 194 -11.59 -23.18 15.95
CA GLN A 194 -10.52 -23.75 16.76
C GLN A 194 -10.83 -23.63 18.26
N ARG A 195 -11.25 -22.45 18.73
CA ARG A 195 -11.65 -22.25 20.13
C ARG A 195 -12.83 -23.11 20.56
N LYS A 196 -13.80 -23.37 19.66
CA LYS A 196 -14.93 -24.26 19.96
C LYS A 196 -14.46 -25.71 20.15
N VAL A 197 -13.55 -26.18 19.28
CA VAL A 197 -12.97 -27.52 19.38
C VAL A 197 -12.20 -27.68 20.68
N GLU A 198 -11.27 -26.77 20.96
CA GLU A 198 -10.48 -26.80 22.21
C GLU A 198 -11.34 -26.79 23.48
N ARG A 199 -12.41 -25.98 23.49
CA ARG A 199 -13.35 -25.97 24.63
C ARG A 199 -14.08 -27.28 24.79
N LYS A 200 -14.49 -27.91 23.69
CA LYS A 200 -15.19 -29.19 23.71
C LYS A 200 -14.27 -30.29 24.22
N GLU A 201 -13.02 -30.34 23.73
CA GLU A 201 -12.00 -31.30 24.18
C GLU A 201 -11.68 -31.15 25.68
N LYS A 202 -11.48 -29.92 26.15
CA LYS A 202 -11.25 -29.65 27.58
C LYS A 202 -12.44 -30.06 28.44
N LEU A 203 -13.67 -29.85 27.96
CA LEU A 203 -14.88 -30.25 28.70
C LEU A 203 -15.00 -31.78 28.76
N GLU A 204 -14.74 -32.49 27.67
CA GLU A 204 -14.80 -33.95 27.66
C GLU A 204 -13.69 -34.56 28.51
N ALA A 205 -12.47 -34.00 28.49
CA ALA A 205 -11.37 -34.43 29.36
C ALA A 205 -11.73 -34.20 30.83
N PHE A 206 -12.34 -33.07 31.18
CA PHE A 206 -12.78 -32.77 32.55
C PHE A 206 -13.90 -33.73 33.02
N LYS A 207 -14.87 -34.04 32.16
CA LYS A 207 -15.94 -35.05 32.47
C LYS A 207 -15.32 -36.43 32.69
N ALA A 208 -14.34 -36.85 31.88
CA ALA A 208 -13.68 -38.10 32.06
C ALA A 208 -12.90 -38.19 33.39
N ASP A 209 -12.17 -37.14 33.78
CA ASP A 209 -11.45 -37.03 35.06
C ASP A 209 -12.42 -37.12 36.26
N ILE A 210 -13.55 -36.40 36.20
CA ILE A 210 -14.56 -36.48 37.26
C ILE A 210 -15.12 -37.90 37.37
N LYS A 211 -15.45 -38.51 36.24
CA LYS A 211 -15.99 -39.88 36.23
C LYS A 211 -15.00 -40.85 36.86
N GLN A 212 -13.74 -40.80 36.47
CA GLN A 212 -12.70 -41.65 37.08
C GLN A 212 -12.58 -41.46 38.59
N LYS A 213 -12.62 -40.26 39.07
CA LYS A 213 -12.57 -39.98 40.56
C LYS A 213 -13.78 -40.54 41.27
N PHE A 214 -14.97 -40.48 40.68
CA PHE A 214 -16.19 -41.07 41.24
C PHE A 214 -16.10 -42.62 41.28
N ASP A 215 -15.58 -43.24 40.22
CA ASP A 215 -15.40 -44.71 40.15
C ASP A 215 -14.38 -45.21 41.19
N GLU A 216 -13.28 -44.45 41.36
CA GLU A 216 -12.29 -44.72 42.43
C GLU A 216 -12.85 -44.63 43.86
N LEU A 217 -13.67 -43.61 44.10
CA LEU A 217 -14.37 -43.44 45.41
C LEU A 217 -15.36 -44.58 45.68
N ALA A 218 -16.14 -44.95 44.69
CA ALA A 218 -17.10 -46.04 44.78
C ALA A 218 -16.42 -47.38 45.06
N ALA A 219 -15.24 -47.60 44.50
CA ALA A 219 -14.43 -48.79 44.74
C ALA A 219 -13.85 -48.89 46.18
N LYS A 220 -13.55 -47.72 46.80
CA LYS A 220 -13.03 -47.66 48.19
C LYS A 220 -14.13 -47.79 49.27
N LEU A 221 -15.39 -47.64 48.90
CA LEU A 221 -16.54 -47.73 49.81
C LEU A 221 -17.21 -49.12 49.83
N LYS A 222 -16.71 -50.05 49.02
CA LYS A 222 -17.05 -51.49 49.01
C LYS A 222 -16.03 -52.28 49.80
#